data_81c7378d82341f70b9a6c57c57efd33b
#
_entry.id   81c7378d82341f70b9a6c57c57efd33b
#
_cell.length_a   1.000
_cell.length_b   1.000
_cell.length_c   1.000
_cell.angle_alpha   90.00
_cell.angle_beta   90.00
_cell.angle_gamma   90.00
#
_symmetry.space_group_name_H-M   'P 1'
#
loop_
_entity.id
_entity.type
_entity.pdbx_description
1 polymer ?
#
loop_
_entity_poly.entity_id
_entity_poly.type
_entity_poly.pdbx_seq_one_letter_code
_entity_poly.pdbx_strand_id
1 'polypeptide(L)'
;MKRSRGKELKQEMNLTNMIDIVFAILIVFIISAPLMSQGVKVDLPKAEAPTMEQEKLLKVSITKNEELYIADMMVDFGSFNNVFKSLWNGEMAVVINADESVNYGLVMKVVTQVQKLGVTKLGFLTMNPKEKPGKN
;
A
#
# COMPACT_ATOMS: atom_id res chain seq x y z
N MET A 1 64.01 40.81 18.82
CA MET A 1 62.78 40.08 19.20
C MET A 1 61.77 40.20 18.08
N LYS A 2 61.64 39.19 17.24
CA LYS A 2 60.59 39.10 16.21
C LYS A 2 59.36 38.44 16.83
N ARG A 3 58.32 39.24 17.01
CA ARG A 3 56.99 38.69 17.38
C ARG A 3 56.41 37.96 16.16
N SER A 4 56.30 36.65 16.26
CA SER A 4 55.56 35.83 15.37
C SER A 4 54.08 36.21 15.49
N ARG A 5 53.52 36.86 14.46
CA ARG A 5 52.05 37.00 14.31
C ARG A 5 51.49 35.62 14.00
N GLY A 6 50.87 35.02 14.98
CA GLY A 6 50.04 33.84 14.77
C GLY A 6 48.99 34.14 13.72
N LYS A 7 49.03 33.36 12.64
CA LYS A 7 47.95 33.30 11.65
C LYS A 7 46.70 32.81 12.37
N GLU A 8 45.77 33.69 12.64
CA GLU A 8 44.42 33.30 12.94
C GLU A 8 43.86 32.62 11.69
N LEU A 9 43.84 31.31 11.73
CA LEU A 9 43.14 30.49 10.72
C LEU A 9 41.66 30.83 10.87
N LYS A 10 41.13 31.58 9.93
CA LYS A 10 39.71 31.89 9.84
C LYS A 10 38.92 30.60 9.77
N GLN A 11 38.28 30.21 10.86
CA GLN A 11 37.35 29.09 10.98
C GLN A 11 36.02 29.36 10.26
N GLU A 12 35.90 30.45 9.51
CA GLU A 12 34.66 30.88 8.86
C GLU A 12 34.31 30.06 7.61
N MET A 13 35.21 29.22 7.11
CA MET A 13 34.96 28.49 5.85
C MET A 13 34.16 27.20 6.03
N ASN A 14 34.03 26.67 7.23
CA ASN A 14 33.33 25.41 7.44
C ASN A 14 31.80 25.54 7.52
N LEU A 15 31.31 26.73 7.92
CA LEU A 15 29.87 26.94 8.09
C LEU A 15 29.14 27.01 6.76
N THR A 16 29.72 27.65 5.76
CA THR A 16 29.14 27.74 4.41
C THR A 16 29.07 26.37 3.75
N ASN A 17 30.13 25.56 3.89
CA ASN A 17 30.15 24.19 3.36
C ASN A 17 29.16 23.28 4.08
N MET A 18 28.98 23.47 5.40
CA MET A 18 27.96 22.73 6.15
C MET A 18 26.54 23.09 5.70
N ILE A 19 26.27 24.37 5.48
CA ILE A 19 24.96 24.82 5.00
C ILE A 19 24.68 24.26 3.62
N ASP A 20 25.65 24.18 2.74
CA ASP A 20 25.49 23.64 1.39
C ASP A 20 25.15 22.15 1.43
N ILE A 21 25.84 21.37 2.27
CA ILE A 21 25.53 19.94 2.47
C ILE A 21 24.12 19.75 3.03
N VAL A 22 23.74 20.52 4.03
CA VAL A 22 22.38 20.45 4.63
C VAL A 22 21.33 20.83 3.60
N PHE A 23 21.60 21.84 2.79
CA PHE A 23 20.69 22.28 1.74
C PHE A 23 20.55 21.23 0.63
N ALA A 24 21.66 20.60 0.22
CA ALA A 24 21.63 19.51 -0.74
C ALA A 24 20.80 18.30 -0.24
N ILE A 25 20.96 17.92 1.02
CA ILE A 25 20.18 16.86 1.65
C ILE A 25 18.69 17.24 1.70
N LEU A 26 18.38 18.49 2.05
CA LEU A 26 17.02 18.99 2.10
C LEU A 26 16.33 18.89 0.72
N ILE A 27 17.03 19.28 -0.35
CA ILE A 27 16.52 19.18 -1.72
C ILE A 27 16.24 17.73 -2.09
N VAL A 28 17.15 16.82 -1.76
CA VAL A 28 16.97 15.38 -2.01
C VAL A 28 15.74 14.86 -1.29
N PHE A 29 15.50 15.24 -0.03
CA PHE A 29 14.29 14.86 0.70
C PHE A 29 13.01 15.43 0.08
N ILE A 30 13.02 16.69 -0.36
CA ILE A 30 11.86 17.32 -1.00
C ILE A 30 11.50 16.61 -2.32
N ILE A 31 12.49 16.22 -3.10
CA ILE A 31 12.26 15.51 -4.37
C ILE A 31 11.85 14.05 -4.13
N SER A 32 12.36 13.43 -3.08
CA SER A 32 12.08 12.02 -2.75
C SER A 32 10.73 11.83 -2.07
N ALA A 33 10.23 12.82 -1.34
CA ALA A 33 8.97 12.74 -0.60
C ALA A 33 7.74 12.39 -1.49
N PRO A 34 7.54 12.99 -2.67
CA PRO A 34 6.41 12.62 -3.53
C PRO A 34 6.55 11.23 -4.17
N LEU A 35 7.77 10.69 -4.27
CA LEU A 35 7.99 9.35 -4.81
C LEU A 35 7.56 8.25 -3.81
N MET A 36 7.56 8.56 -2.52
CA MET A 36 7.08 7.65 -1.47
C MET A 36 5.55 7.65 -1.35
N SER A 37 4.86 8.65 -1.88
CA SER A 37 3.41 8.79 -1.77
C SER A 37 2.61 8.23 -2.95
N GLN A 38 3.23 7.51 -3.88
CA GLN A 38 2.52 6.71 -4.87
C GLN A 38 2.05 5.35 -4.30
N GLY A 39 1.98 5.26 -2.98
CA GLY A 39 1.15 4.25 -2.35
C GLY A 39 -0.29 4.50 -2.78
N VAL A 40 -0.94 3.49 -3.35
CA VAL A 40 -2.38 3.46 -3.56
C VAL A 40 -3.03 3.98 -2.27
N LYS A 41 -3.76 5.09 -2.33
CA LYS A 41 -4.59 5.52 -1.20
C LYS A 41 -5.61 4.42 -0.95
N VAL A 42 -5.27 3.53 -0.06
CA VAL A 42 -6.22 2.57 0.48
C VAL A 42 -6.87 3.29 1.65
N ASP A 43 -8.06 3.81 1.43
CA ASP A 43 -8.94 4.17 2.54
C ASP A 43 -9.30 2.86 3.25
N LEU A 44 -8.51 2.54 4.26
CA LEU A 44 -8.87 1.48 5.19
C LEU A 44 -10.10 1.96 5.96
N PRO A 45 -11.25 1.31 5.84
CA PRO A 45 -12.35 1.58 6.74
C PRO A 45 -11.84 1.27 8.16
N LYS A 46 -11.82 2.28 9.02
CA LYS A 46 -11.58 2.09 10.44
C LYS A 46 -12.66 1.15 10.94
N ALA A 47 -12.28 -0.05 11.29
CA ALA A 47 -13.13 -1.00 11.96
C ALA A 47 -13.37 -0.53 13.40
N GLU A 48 -14.16 0.51 13.55
CA GLU A 48 -14.97 0.69 14.75
C GLU A 48 -16.27 -0.07 14.46
N ALA A 49 -16.47 -1.14 15.19
CA ALA A 49 -17.68 -1.92 15.10
C ALA A 49 -18.90 -1.06 15.53
N PRO A 50 -19.71 -0.59 14.58
CA PRO A 50 -21.12 -0.40 14.83
C PRO A 50 -21.84 -1.62 14.24
N THR A 51 -22.79 -2.10 14.97
CA THR A 51 -23.90 -2.91 14.48
C THR A 51 -24.57 -2.16 13.31
N MET A 52 -23.91 -2.16 12.15
CA MET A 52 -24.49 -1.69 10.91
C MET A 52 -24.82 -2.92 10.07
N GLU A 53 -26.01 -2.84 9.49
CA GLU A 53 -26.44 -3.69 8.40
C GLU A 53 -25.22 -4.13 7.60
N GLN A 54 -25.01 -5.43 7.47
CA GLN A 54 -23.91 -6.01 6.72
C GLN A 54 -23.96 -5.39 5.33
N GLU A 55 -23.20 -4.31 5.12
CA GLU A 55 -22.92 -3.85 3.77
C GLU A 55 -22.41 -5.07 3.03
N LYS A 56 -23.16 -5.49 2.01
CA LYS A 56 -22.80 -6.65 1.22
C LYS A 56 -21.42 -6.41 0.65
N LEU A 57 -20.43 -7.08 1.21
CA LEU A 57 -19.04 -7.00 0.78
C LEU A 57 -18.83 -8.10 -0.27
N LEU A 58 -18.22 -7.76 -1.39
CA LEU A 58 -17.77 -8.76 -2.33
C LEU A 58 -16.32 -9.12 -2.01
N LYS A 59 -16.09 -10.35 -1.58
CA LYS A 59 -14.78 -10.84 -1.23
C LYS A 59 -14.09 -11.47 -2.44
N VAL A 60 -12.87 -11.02 -2.73
CA VAL A 60 -11.97 -11.63 -3.70
C VAL A 60 -10.79 -12.22 -2.94
N SER A 61 -10.58 -13.52 -3.05
CA SER A 61 -9.52 -14.22 -2.33
C SER A 61 -8.47 -14.78 -3.29
N ILE A 62 -7.21 -14.72 -2.89
CA ILE A 62 -6.08 -15.31 -3.59
C ILE A 62 -5.41 -16.29 -2.64
N THR A 63 -5.45 -17.57 -2.97
CA THR A 63 -4.86 -18.61 -2.14
C THR A 63 -3.36 -18.74 -2.37
N LYS A 64 -2.71 -19.47 -1.47
CA LYS A 64 -1.28 -19.82 -1.58
C LYS A 64 -0.92 -20.47 -2.93
N ASN A 65 -1.84 -21.19 -3.55
CA ASN A 65 -1.62 -21.84 -4.85
C ASN A 65 -1.92 -20.91 -6.04
N GLU A 66 -2.04 -19.61 -5.79
CA GLU A 66 -2.39 -18.60 -6.81
C GLU A 66 -3.79 -18.78 -7.41
N GLU A 67 -4.67 -19.51 -6.73
CA GLU A 67 -6.05 -19.67 -7.13
C GLU A 67 -6.88 -18.46 -6.74
N LEU A 68 -7.75 -18.01 -7.65
CA LEU A 68 -8.63 -16.88 -7.44
C LEU A 68 -10.04 -17.34 -7.07
N TYR A 69 -10.61 -16.68 -6.07
CA TYR A 69 -12.00 -16.90 -5.66
C TYR A 69 -12.73 -15.56 -5.60
N ILE A 70 -13.94 -15.53 -6.15
CA ILE A 70 -14.87 -14.41 -5.97
C ILE A 70 -16.06 -14.95 -5.19
N ALA A 71 -16.32 -14.36 -4.02
CA ALA A 71 -17.19 -14.92 -3.02
C ALA A 71 -16.92 -16.41 -2.76
N ASP A 72 -17.13 -17.39 -2.81
CA ASP A 72 -16.64 -18.75 -2.62
C ASP A 72 -16.52 -19.56 -3.93
N MET A 73 -16.60 -18.87 -5.08
CA MET A 73 -16.45 -19.49 -6.39
C MET A 73 -15.03 -19.34 -6.92
N MET A 74 -14.43 -20.45 -7.28
CA MET A 74 -13.14 -20.47 -7.96
C MET A 74 -13.28 -19.92 -9.38
N VAL A 75 -12.41 -18.99 -9.76
CA VAL A 75 -12.41 -18.35 -11.07
C VAL A 75 -11.00 -18.33 -11.66
N ASP A 76 -10.89 -18.41 -12.95
CA ASP A 76 -9.64 -18.15 -13.65
C ASP A 76 -9.58 -16.67 -14.11
N PHE A 77 -8.40 -16.20 -14.51
CA PHE A 77 -8.23 -14.84 -14.97
C PHE A 77 -9.07 -14.51 -16.21
N GLY A 78 -9.34 -15.46 -17.06
CA GLY A 78 -10.13 -15.27 -18.28
C GLY A 78 -11.61 -15.03 -17.99
N SER A 79 -12.16 -15.72 -17.00
CA SER A 79 -13.55 -15.60 -16.58
C SER A 79 -13.78 -14.55 -15.49
N PHE A 80 -12.72 -14.07 -14.85
CA PHE A 80 -12.78 -13.15 -13.71
C PHE A 80 -13.72 -11.97 -13.96
N ASN A 81 -13.59 -11.27 -15.07
CA ASN A 81 -14.39 -10.08 -15.37
C ASN A 81 -15.88 -10.40 -15.49
N ASN A 82 -16.23 -11.51 -16.12
CA ASN A 82 -17.62 -11.88 -16.31
C ASN A 82 -18.28 -12.29 -15.00
N VAL A 83 -17.60 -13.11 -14.21
CA VAL A 83 -18.08 -13.57 -12.90
C VAL A 83 -18.16 -12.38 -11.95
N PHE A 84 -17.14 -11.51 -11.92
CA PHE A 84 -17.14 -10.33 -11.07
C PHE A 84 -18.32 -9.41 -11.38
N LYS A 85 -18.55 -9.08 -12.64
CA LYS A 85 -19.67 -8.23 -13.06
C LYS A 85 -21.03 -8.83 -12.75
N SER A 86 -21.16 -10.15 -12.73
CA SER A 86 -22.42 -10.81 -12.37
C SER A 86 -22.74 -10.75 -10.89
N LEU A 87 -21.71 -10.65 -10.05
CA LEU A 87 -21.84 -10.65 -8.59
C LEU A 87 -21.81 -9.24 -7.98
N TRP A 88 -21.14 -8.30 -8.65
CA TRP A 88 -20.96 -6.93 -8.16
C TRP A 88 -22.08 -6.02 -8.68
N ASN A 89 -22.80 -5.37 -7.76
CA ASN A 89 -23.95 -4.50 -8.09
C ASN A 89 -23.56 -3.03 -8.37
N GLY A 90 -22.30 -2.69 -8.42
CA GLY A 90 -21.81 -1.32 -8.64
C GLY A 90 -21.59 -0.48 -7.38
N GLU A 91 -22.16 -0.86 -6.25
CA GLU A 91 -22.10 -0.11 -4.98
C GLU A 91 -21.39 -0.87 -3.87
N MET A 92 -21.33 -2.21 -3.97
CA MET A 92 -20.70 -3.05 -2.96
C MET A 92 -19.21 -2.72 -2.82
N ALA A 93 -18.75 -2.62 -1.59
CA ALA A 93 -17.33 -2.58 -1.32
C ALA A 93 -16.68 -3.94 -1.65
N VAL A 94 -15.52 -3.90 -2.25
CA VAL A 94 -14.75 -5.09 -2.60
C VAL A 94 -13.58 -5.24 -1.63
N VAL A 95 -13.41 -6.44 -1.11
CA VAL A 95 -12.34 -6.74 -0.18
C VAL A 95 -11.45 -7.81 -0.77
N ILE A 96 -10.17 -7.52 -0.89
CA ILE A 96 -9.17 -8.48 -1.36
C ILE A 96 -8.50 -9.14 -0.16
N ASN A 97 -8.53 -10.46 -0.15
CA ASN A 97 -7.86 -11.30 0.82
C ASN A 97 -6.82 -12.15 0.10
N ALA A 98 -5.55 -11.88 0.34
CA ALA A 98 -4.44 -12.64 -0.25
C ALA A 98 -3.65 -13.33 0.85
N ASP A 99 -3.23 -14.58 0.58
CA ASP A 99 -2.30 -15.29 1.43
C ASP A 99 -0.94 -14.55 1.44
N GLU A 100 -0.25 -14.54 2.56
CA GLU A 100 1.03 -13.84 2.74
C GLU A 100 2.13 -14.34 1.79
N SER A 101 2.03 -15.57 1.32
CA SER A 101 3.00 -16.19 0.41
C SER A 101 2.75 -15.88 -1.07
N VAL A 102 1.63 -15.21 -1.39
CA VAL A 102 1.27 -14.86 -2.77
C VAL A 102 2.20 -13.77 -3.30
N ASN A 103 2.62 -13.93 -4.55
CA ASN A 103 3.43 -12.93 -5.23
C ASN A 103 2.69 -11.58 -5.30
N TYR A 104 3.34 -10.53 -4.82
CA TYR A 104 2.82 -9.16 -4.85
C TYR A 104 2.34 -8.73 -6.24
N GLY A 105 3.06 -9.14 -7.30
CA GLY A 105 2.68 -8.85 -8.68
C GLY A 105 1.32 -9.43 -9.07
N LEU A 106 0.98 -10.62 -8.57
CA LEU A 106 -0.33 -11.23 -8.79
C LEU A 106 -1.44 -10.45 -8.06
N VAL A 107 -1.20 -10.08 -6.81
CA VAL A 107 -2.13 -9.27 -6.03
C VAL A 107 -2.42 -7.96 -6.76
N MET A 108 -1.38 -7.27 -7.23
CA MET A 108 -1.53 -6.01 -7.96
C MET A 108 -2.24 -6.16 -9.30
N LYS A 109 -2.10 -7.30 -9.99
CA LYS A 109 -2.88 -7.59 -11.20
C LYS A 109 -4.38 -7.68 -10.87
N VAL A 110 -4.74 -8.37 -9.81
CA VAL A 110 -6.15 -8.48 -9.36
C VAL A 110 -6.69 -7.12 -8.95
N VAL A 111 -5.94 -6.34 -8.16
CA VAL A 111 -6.30 -4.97 -7.76
C VAL A 111 -6.59 -4.10 -8.98
N THR A 112 -5.66 -4.08 -9.93
CA THR A 112 -5.81 -3.29 -11.16
C THR A 112 -7.02 -3.72 -11.97
N GLN A 113 -7.28 -5.02 -12.03
CA GLN A 113 -8.43 -5.56 -12.74
C GLN A 113 -9.76 -5.12 -12.12
N VAL A 114 -9.85 -5.20 -10.78
CA VAL A 114 -11.02 -4.76 -10.01
C VAL A 114 -11.25 -3.25 -10.18
N GLN A 115 -10.19 -2.46 -10.12
CA GLN A 115 -10.28 -1.00 -10.35
C GLN A 115 -10.74 -0.64 -11.76
N LYS A 116 -10.27 -1.35 -12.79
CA LYS A 116 -10.72 -1.18 -14.18
C LYS A 116 -12.21 -1.47 -14.36
N LEU A 117 -12.79 -2.32 -13.52
CA LEU A 117 -14.20 -2.62 -13.51
C LEU A 117 -15.07 -1.55 -12.84
N GLY A 118 -14.45 -0.49 -12.30
CA GLY A 118 -15.14 0.68 -11.75
C GLY A 118 -15.31 0.64 -10.23
N VAL A 119 -14.65 -0.27 -9.54
CA VAL A 119 -14.72 -0.35 -8.08
C VAL A 119 -13.99 0.83 -7.45
N THR A 120 -14.72 1.62 -6.65
CA THR A 120 -14.19 2.79 -5.92
C THR A 120 -13.91 2.49 -4.46
N LYS A 121 -14.63 1.53 -3.87
CA LYS A 121 -14.46 1.10 -2.47
C LYS A 121 -13.72 -0.23 -2.45
N LEU A 122 -12.39 -0.19 -2.31
CA LEU A 122 -11.53 -1.36 -2.25
C LEU A 122 -10.83 -1.42 -0.90
N GLY A 123 -10.90 -2.55 -0.23
CA GLY A 123 -10.20 -2.84 1.01
C GLY A 123 -9.33 -4.08 0.90
N PHE A 124 -8.39 -4.24 1.84
CA PHE A 124 -7.60 -5.45 2.01
C PHE A 124 -7.90 -6.05 3.38
N LEU A 125 -8.13 -7.36 3.41
CA LEU A 125 -8.10 -8.12 4.65
C LEU A 125 -6.68 -8.63 4.84
N THR A 126 -5.99 -8.11 5.83
CA THR A 126 -4.78 -8.73 6.34
C THR A 126 -5.19 -9.67 7.47
N MET A 127 -4.91 -10.95 7.32
CA MET A 127 -5.10 -11.87 8.44
C MET A 127 -4.17 -11.46 9.59
N ASN A 128 -4.75 -11.17 10.73
CA ASN A 128 -3.99 -10.98 11.95
C ASN A 128 -3.35 -12.33 12.30
N PRO A 129 -2.02 -12.44 12.42
CA PRO A 129 -1.36 -13.74 12.67
C PRO A 129 -1.76 -14.41 14.00
N LYS A 130 -2.64 -13.79 14.78
CA LYS A 130 -3.14 -14.31 16.06
C LYS A 130 -4.47 -15.08 15.97
N GLU A 131 -5.18 -15.02 14.86
CA GLU A 131 -6.38 -15.84 14.65
C GLU A 131 -6.05 -17.05 13.79
N LYS A 132 -5.48 -18.06 14.41
CA LYS A 132 -5.58 -19.44 13.89
C LYS A 132 -7.06 -19.81 13.91
N PRO A 133 -7.67 -20.27 12.81
CA PRO A 133 -9.01 -20.83 12.86
C PRO A 133 -9.03 -21.94 13.88
N GLY A 134 -9.87 -21.77 14.90
CA GLY A 134 -10.02 -22.76 15.96
C GLY A 134 -10.34 -24.11 15.33
N LYS A 135 -9.50 -25.09 15.63
CA LYS A 135 -9.85 -26.49 15.45
C LYS A 135 -11.07 -26.78 16.31
N ASN A 136 -12.15 -27.04 15.68
CA ASN A 136 -13.19 -27.90 16.21
C ASN A 136 -13.06 -29.28 15.57
#